data_dcaa5ac06ef9725fcd7c58c2160b4eb4
#
_entry.id   dcaa5ac06ef9725fcd7c58c2160b4eb4
#
_cell.length_a   1.000
_cell.length_b   1.000
_cell.length_c   1.000
_cell.angle_alpha   90.00
_cell.angle_beta   90.00
_cell.angle_gamma   90.00
#
_symmetry.space_group_name_H-M   'P 1'
#
loop_
_entity.id
_entity.type
_entity.pdbx_description
1 polymer ?
#
loop_
_entity_poly.entity_id
_entity_poly.type
_entity_poly.pdbx_seq_one_letter_code
_entity_poly.pdbx_strand_id
1 'polypeptide(L)'
;MTHPAWLDNAIFYEIYPQSFMDTNADGIGDFQGIIEKLDYIKALGCNAIWMNPCFDSPFGDAGYDVSDYYKAAPRYGTNEDLKRLFQEVHKRNMHILLDLVPGHTSIEHKWFLESMKAEQNEYTDRYVWTDNVWVQPEGYGTIRGISDRNGSCMVNFFSHQPALNYGFYKPDKSWQQPVDAEGPRATLKELMNIMSFWLLMGCDGFRVDM
;
A
#
# COMPACT_ATOMS: atom_id res chain seq x y z
N MET A 1 -11.48 2.75 21.87
CA MET A 1 -10.64 1.58 21.53
C MET A 1 -9.32 1.78 22.26
N THR A 2 -8.87 0.79 23.01
CA THR A 2 -7.56 0.81 23.66
C THR A 2 -6.53 0.32 22.61
N HIS A 3 -5.45 1.07 22.41
CA HIS A 3 -4.32 0.62 21.58
C HIS A 3 -3.55 -0.52 22.27
N PRO A 4 -2.78 -1.32 21.56
CA PRO A 4 -1.93 -2.36 22.16
C PRO A 4 -0.94 -1.77 23.16
N ALA A 5 -0.79 -2.40 24.33
CA ALA A 5 0.05 -1.89 25.41
C ALA A 5 1.54 -1.69 25.04
N TRP A 6 2.05 -2.44 24.08
CA TRP A 6 3.44 -2.29 23.63
C TRP A 6 3.72 -0.94 22.96
N LEU A 7 2.67 -0.27 22.42
CA LEU A 7 2.81 1.05 21.81
C LEU A 7 3.15 2.15 22.82
N ASP A 8 2.80 1.99 24.10
CA ASP A 8 3.06 3.00 25.13
C ASP A 8 4.57 3.30 25.31
N ASN A 9 5.41 2.31 25.04
CA ASN A 9 6.86 2.40 25.18
C ASN A 9 7.59 2.02 23.88
N ALA A 10 6.94 2.16 22.72
CA ALA A 10 7.53 1.83 21.44
C ALA A 10 8.57 2.87 21.05
N ILE A 11 9.78 2.38 20.69
CA ILE A 11 10.84 3.15 20.05
C ILE A 11 11.04 2.51 18.69
N PHE A 12 10.62 3.22 17.64
CA PHE A 12 10.66 2.70 16.28
C PHE A 12 12.02 2.93 15.62
N TYR A 13 12.47 1.90 14.91
CA TYR A 13 13.51 1.99 13.90
C TYR A 13 12.86 1.93 12.53
N GLU A 14 12.97 3.00 11.74
CA GLU A 14 12.44 3.04 10.38
C GLU A 14 13.44 2.37 9.43
N ILE A 15 12.95 1.48 8.56
CA ILE A 15 13.76 0.78 7.57
C ILE A 15 13.21 1.03 6.18
N TYR A 16 14.05 1.59 5.30
CA TYR A 16 13.85 1.55 3.86
C TYR A 16 14.58 0.30 3.31
N PRO A 17 13.86 -0.79 2.94
CA PRO A 17 14.51 -2.07 2.63
C PRO A 17 15.59 -1.95 1.57
N GLN A 18 15.31 -1.20 0.49
CA GLN A 18 16.18 -1.03 -0.66
C GLN A 18 17.63 -0.63 -0.31
N SER A 19 17.81 0.20 0.72
CA SER A 19 19.12 0.78 1.07
C SER A 19 19.68 0.30 2.41
N PHE A 20 19.04 -0.70 3.05
CA PHE A 20 19.40 -1.06 4.42
C PHE A 20 20.56 -2.07 4.49
N MET A 21 20.38 -3.26 3.94
CA MET A 21 21.41 -4.31 3.92
C MET A 21 21.15 -5.28 2.78
N ASP A 22 22.10 -5.38 1.88
CA ASP A 22 22.13 -6.30 0.74
C ASP A 22 22.89 -7.57 1.13
N THR A 23 22.27 -8.75 1.03
CA THR A 23 22.91 -10.03 1.36
C THR A 23 23.28 -10.86 0.14
N ASN A 24 22.75 -10.51 -1.04
CA ASN A 24 22.96 -11.27 -2.27
C ASN A 24 23.88 -10.56 -3.28
N ALA A 25 24.35 -9.34 -2.94
CA ALA A 25 25.25 -8.50 -3.72
C ALA A 25 24.65 -8.02 -5.08
N ASP A 26 23.33 -7.79 -5.13
CA ASP A 26 22.66 -7.22 -6.28
C ASP A 26 22.55 -5.69 -6.24
N GLY A 27 22.99 -5.07 -5.15
CA GLY A 27 22.95 -3.62 -4.91
C GLY A 27 21.66 -3.15 -4.24
N ILE A 28 20.76 -4.06 -3.87
CA ILE A 28 19.46 -3.78 -3.24
C ILE A 28 19.40 -4.52 -1.91
N GLY A 29 19.02 -3.82 -0.84
CA GLY A 29 18.77 -4.46 0.46
C GLY A 29 17.59 -5.42 0.41
N ASP A 30 17.59 -6.42 1.29
CA ASP A 30 16.61 -7.51 1.29
C ASP A 30 16.14 -7.89 2.71
N PHE A 31 15.09 -8.73 2.81
CA PHE A 31 14.54 -9.17 4.10
C PHE A 31 15.56 -9.97 4.92
N GLN A 32 16.43 -10.73 4.27
CA GLN A 32 17.50 -11.46 4.96
C GLN A 32 18.49 -10.50 5.62
N GLY A 33 18.82 -9.40 4.93
CA GLY A 33 19.68 -8.34 5.48
C GLY A 33 19.07 -7.65 6.69
N ILE A 34 17.75 -7.43 6.68
CA ILE A 34 17.04 -6.92 7.85
C ILE A 34 17.16 -7.91 9.01
N ILE A 35 16.94 -9.22 8.76
CA ILE A 35 17.06 -10.26 9.79
C ILE A 35 18.45 -10.24 10.43
N GLU A 36 19.50 -10.12 9.64
CA GLU A 36 20.90 -10.09 10.12
C GLU A 36 21.23 -8.88 11.00
N LYS A 37 20.45 -7.79 10.85
CA LYS A 37 20.64 -6.54 11.61
C LYS A 37 19.69 -6.36 12.79
N LEU A 38 18.79 -7.31 13.07
CA LEU A 38 17.82 -7.17 14.16
C LEU A 38 18.48 -7.01 15.54
N ASP A 39 19.59 -7.72 15.81
CA ASP A 39 20.29 -7.59 17.07
C ASP A 39 20.99 -6.22 17.22
N TYR A 40 21.47 -5.64 16.11
CA TYR A 40 21.97 -4.27 16.09
C TYR A 40 20.84 -3.27 16.43
N ILE A 41 19.68 -3.39 15.78
CA ILE A 41 18.53 -2.52 16.03
C ILE A 41 18.10 -2.59 17.50
N LYS A 42 18.01 -3.82 18.04
CA LYS A 42 17.69 -4.05 19.45
C LYS A 42 18.73 -3.43 20.40
N ALA A 43 20.02 -3.54 20.07
CA ALA A 43 21.10 -2.98 20.89
C ALA A 43 21.07 -1.43 20.95
N LEU A 44 20.47 -0.77 19.95
CA LEU A 44 20.20 0.68 19.99
C LEU A 44 19.09 1.07 20.96
N GLY A 45 18.35 0.10 21.52
CA GLY A 45 17.21 0.35 22.39
C GLY A 45 15.87 0.42 21.66
N CYS A 46 15.84 0.18 20.34
CA CYS A 46 14.59 0.10 19.59
C CYS A 46 13.89 -1.23 19.86
N ASN A 47 12.57 -1.18 20.02
CA ASN A 47 11.72 -2.36 20.26
C ASN A 47 10.60 -2.52 19.23
N ALA A 48 10.56 -1.66 18.25
CA ALA A 48 9.62 -1.73 17.14
C ALA A 48 10.30 -1.31 15.82
N ILE A 49 9.85 -1.88 14.72
CA ILE A 49 10.29 -1.56 13.36
C ILE A 49 9.11 -0.99 12.59
N TRP A 50 9.33 0.10 11.87
CA TRP A 50 8.47 0.54 10.79
C TRP A 50 9.21 0.29 9.48
N MET A 51 8.67 -0.60 8.66
CA MET A 51 9.24 -0.91 7.36
C MET A 51 8.51 -0.13 6.26
N ASN A 52 9.23 0.71 5.52
CA ASN A 52 8.73 1.39 4.33
C ASN A 52 8.19 0.39 3.30
N PRO A 53 7.44 0.82 2.27
CA PRO A 53 6.72 -0.08 1.38
C PRO A 53 7.57 -1.23 0.86
N CYS A 54 7.07 -2.44 1.06
CA CYS A 54 7.75 -3.68 0.68
C CYS A 54 6.90 -4.60 -0.20
N PHE A 55 5.72 -4.14 -0.62
CA PHE A 55 4.84 -4.87 -1.54
C PHE A 55 5.32 -4.75 -2.98
N ASP A 56 4.81 -5.61 -3.86
CA ASP A 56 5.14 -5.60 -5.28
C ASP A 56 4.79 -4.23 -5.90
N SER A 57 5.74 -3.68 -6.66
CA SER A 57 5.68 -2.32 -7.18
C SER A 57 6.60 -2.19 -8.39
N PRO A 58 6.31 -1.35 -9.38
CA PRO A 58 7.26 -0.93 -10.40
C PRO A 58 8.34 0.03 -9.85
N PHE A 59 8.21 0.49 -8.58
CA PHE A 59 9.15 1.39 -7.91
C PHE A 59 9.34 2.75 -8.59
N GLY A 60 8.31 3.26 -9.22
CA GLY A 60 8.27 4.63 -9.73
C GLY A 60 8.20 5.68 -8.62
N ASP A 61 7.78 5.26 -7.41
CA ASP A 61 7.73 6.07 -6.20
C ASP A 61 8.20 5.24 -4.99
N ALA A 62 9.42 4.71 -5.05
CA ALA A 62 10.06 4.03 -3.92
C ALA A 62 9.25 2.88 -3.27
N GLY A 63 8.26 2.34 -3.99
CA GLY A 63 7.36 1.28 -3.51
C GLY A 63 5.99 1.76 -3.06
N TYR A 64 5.75 3.08 -2.99
CA TYR A 64 4.43 3.63 -2.69
C TYR A 64 3.43 3.46 -3.85
N ASP A 65 3.89 3.21 -5.06
CA ASP A 65 3.09 2.83 -6.24
C ASP A 65 2.88 1.30 -6.28
N VAL A 66 2.04 0.79 -5.37
CA VAL A 66 1.82 -0.65 -5.19
C VAL A 66 1.11 -1.27 -6.39
N SER A 67 1.64 -2.37 -6.93
CA SER A 67 1.01 -3.16 -8.02
C SER A 67 0.32 -4.43 -7.53
N ASP A 68 0.70 -4.96 -6.35
CA ASP A 68 0.03 -6.09 -5.69
C ASP A 68 0.25 -6.02 -4.18
N TYR A 69 -0.83 -5.80 -3.42
CA TYR A 69 -0.79 -5.73 -1.96
C TYR A 69 -0.61 -7.09 -1.26
N TYR A 70 -0.82 -8.21 -1.94
CA TYR A 70 -0.72 -9.55 -1.36
C TYR A 70 0.62 -10.20 -1.61
N LYS A 71 1.53 -9.49 -2.28
CA LYS A 71 2.82 -9.99 -2.68
C LYS A 71 3.94 -9.08 -2.21
N ALA A 72 4.92 -9.65 -1.54
CA ALA A 72 6.17 -8.96 -1.25
C ALA A 72 6.93 -8.67 -2.55
N ALA A 73 7.60 -7.54 -2.63
CA ALA A 73 8.40 -7.17 -3.79
C ALA A 73 9.52 -8.20 -4.03
N PRO A 74 9.59 -8.83 -5.21
CA PRO A 74 10.58 -9.88 -5.49
C PRO A 74 12.04 -9.46 -5.27
N ARG A 75 12.32 -8.15 -5.40
CA ARG A 75 13.66 -7.60 -5.13
C ARG A 75 14.09 -7.70 -3.67
N TYR A 76 13.13 -7.79 -2.73
CA TYR A 76 13.40 -7.91 -1.30
C TYR A 76 13.29 -9.34 -0.79
N GLY A 77 12.66 -10.22 -1.55
CA GLY A 77 12.40 -11.62 -1.19
C GLY A 77 10.97 -12.05 -1.49
N THR A 78 10.54 -13.11 -0.84
CA THR A 78 9.22 -13.72 -0.99
C THR A 78 8.31 -13.40 0.21
N ASN A 79 7.01 -13.75 0.10
CA ASN A 79 6.10 -13.69 1.25
C ASN A 79 6.58 -14.55 2.43
N GLU A 80 7.20 -15.70 2.15
CA GLU A 80 7.76 -16.56 3.19
C GLU A 80 9.00 -15.94 3.87
N ASP A 81 9.84 -15.21 3.11
CA ASP A 81 10.95 -14.47 3.70
C ASP A 81 10.46 -13.33 4.58
N LEU A 82 9.43 -12.61 4.16
CA LEU A 82 8.79 -11.57 4.96
C LEU A 82 8.15 -12.15 6.23
N LYS A 83 7.46 -13.26 6.13
CA LYS A 83 6.92 -14.00 7.29
C LYS A 83 8.03 -14.45 8.24
N ARG A 84 9.16 -14.93 7.71
CA ARG A 84 10.33 -15.27 8.51
C ARG A 84 10.88 -14.05 9.24
N LEU A 85 10.94 -12.90 8.59
CA LEU A 85 11.33 -11.65 9.23
C LEU A 85 10.43 -11.32 10.43
N PHE A 86 9.09 -11.43 10.31
CA PHE A 86 8.18 -11.23 11.44
C PHE A 86 8.50 -12.16 12.62
N GLN A 87 8.74 -13.45 12.33
CA GLN A 87 9.09 -14.43 13.37
C GLN A 87 10.41 -14.08 14.07
N GLU A 88 11.43 -13.63 13.33
CA GLU A 88 12.73 -13.25 13.89
C GLU A 88 12.65 -11.97 14.72
N VAL A 89 11.79 -11.02 14.35
CA VAL A 89 11.48 -9.81 15.13
C VAL A 89 10.83 -10.21 16.46
N HIS A 90 9.82 -11.09 16.43
CA HIS A 90 9.11 -11.56 17.64
C HIS A 90 9.98 -12.36 18.57
N LYS A 91 10.89 -13.21 18.07
CA LYS A 91 11.88 -13.95 18.90
C LYS A 91 12.74 -13.00 19.74
N ARG A 92 12.89 -11.77 19.32
CA ARG A 92 13.66 -10.73 20.02
C ARG A 92 12.79 -9.85 20.93
N ASN A 93 11.50 -10.18 21.12
CA ASN A 93 10.50 -9.37 21.80
C ASN A 93 10.43 -7.94 21.22
N MET A 94 10.45 -7.84 19.89
CA MET A 94 10.25 -6.63 19.12
C MET A 94 8.96 -6.74 18.30
N HIS A 95 8.49 -5.61 17.78
CA HIS A 95 7.29 -5.50 16.93
C HIS A 95 7.63 -4.95 15.56
N ILE A 96 6.78 -5.24 14.56
CA ILE A 96 6.97 -4.75 13.19
C ILE A 96 5.67 -4.26 12.58
N LEU A 97 5.69 -3.02 12.06
CA LEU A 97 4.64 -2.43 11.26
C LEU A 97 5.04 -2.42 9.79
N LEU A 98 4.09 -2.70 8.92
CA LEU A 98 4.23 -2.51 7.48
C LEU A 98 3.67 -1.15 7.07
N ASP A 99 4.22 -0.57 6.01
CA ASP A 99 3.64 0.61 5.39
C ASP A 99 2.43 0.19 4.53
N LEU A 100 1.27 0.79 4.78
CA LEU A 100 0.05 0.57 4.04
C LEU A 100 -0.30 1.83 3.26
N VAL A 101 -0.41 1.73 1.95
CA VAL A 101 -0.74 2.83 1.05
C VAL A 101 -2.21 2.72 0.63
N PRO A 102 -3.17 3.34 1.34
CA PRO A 102 -4.59 3.17 1.05
C PRO A 102 -5.12 4.17 0.03
N GLY A 103 -4.40 5.26 -0.25
CA GLY A 103 -4.90 6.38 -1.06
C GLY A 103 -4.91 6.12 -2.56
N HIS A 104 -4.02 5.25 -3.05
CA HIS A 104 -3.82 4.99 -4.49
C HIS A 104 -3.14 3.64 -4.73
N THR A 105 -3.03 3.26 -5.99
CA THR A 105 -2.20 2.14 -6.43
C THR A 105 -1.26 2.61 -7.55
N SER A 106 -0.39 1.71 -8.04
CA SER A 106 0.23 1.88 -9.35
C SER A 106 -0.81 1.80 -10.47
N ILE A 107 -0.54 2.46 -11.61
CA ILE A 107 -1.29 2.22 -12.86
C ILE A 107 -1.12 0.78 -13.36
N GLU A 108 -0.10 0.05 -12.91
CA GLU A 108 0.12 -1.36 -13.25
C GLU A 108 -0.67 -2.33 -12.37
N HIS A 109 -1.36 -1.83 -11.34
CA HIS A 109 -2.19 -2.66 -10.48
C HIS A 109 -3.35 -3.29 -11.26
N LYS A 110 -3.58 -4.60 -11.06
CA LYS A 110 -4.66 -5.33 -11.74
C LYS A 110 -6.01 -4.61 -11.63
N TRP A 111 -6.33 -4.05 -10.47
CA TRP A 111 -7.60 -3.32 -10.27
C TRP A 111 -7.72 -2.12 -11.20
N PHE A 112 -6.62 -1.38 -11.40
CA PHE A 112 -6.62 -0.22 -12.29
C PHE A 112 -6.77 -0.65 -13.74
N LEU A 113 -6.01 -1.66 -14.17
CA LEU A 113 -6.11 -2.21 -15.52
C LEU A 113 -7.53 -2.70 -15.85
N GLU A 114 -8.20 -3.34 -14.90
CA GLU A 114 -9.60 -3.77 -15.07
C GLU A 114 -10.57 -2.58 -15.04
N SER A 115 -10.33 -1.56 -14.19
CA SER A 115 -11.21 -0.39 -14.11
C SER A 115 -11.15 0.50 -15.34
N MET A 116 -10.09 0.42 -16.15
CA MET A 116 -9.93 1.15 -17.41
C MET A 116 -10.77 0.59 -18.56
N LYS A 117 -11.30 -0.62 -18.43
CA LYS A 117 -12.11 -1.26 -19.48
C LYS A 117 -13.44 -0.53 -19.69
N ALA A 118 -13.94 -0.48 -20.92
CA ALA A 118 -15.25 0.09 -21.24
C ALA A 118 -16.40 -0.74 -20.64
N GLU A 119 -16.23 -2.06 -20.57
CA GLU A 119 -17.19 -2.97 -19.96
C GLU A 119 -17.16 -2.88 -18.44
N GLN A 120 -18.35 -2.80 -17.83
CA GLN A 120 -18.46 -2.80 -16.37
C GLN A 120 -18.03 -4.14 -15.77
N ASN A 121 -17.26 -4.06 -14.69
CA ASN A 121 -16.77 -5.20 -13.92
C ASN A 121 -16.65 -4.83 -12.43
N GLU A 122 -16.24 -5.75 -11.60
CA GLU A 122 -16.09 -5.54 -10.14
C GLU A 122 -15.09 -4.43 -9.74
N TYR A 123 -14.23 -4.00 -10.65
CA TYR A 123 -13.23 -2.95 -10.41
C TYR A 123 -13.61 -1.61 -11.01
N THR A 124 -14.71 -1.51 -11.75
CA THR A 124 -15.14 -0.29 -12.46
C THR A 124 -15.15 0.93 -11.55
N ASP A 125 -15.64 0.80 -10.33
CA ASP A 125 -15.80 1.87 -9.35
C ASP A 125 -14.74 1.84 -8.23
N ARG A 126 -13.68 1.05 -8.41
CA ARG A 126 -12.57 0.94 -7.46
C ARG A 126 -11.75 2.22 -7.35
N TYR A 127 -11.75 3.02 -8.42
CA TYR A 127 -11.01 4.29 -8.51
C TYR A 127 -11.98 5.45 -8.75
N VAL A 128 -11.51 6.67 -8.49
CA VAL A 128 -12.32 7.88 -8.69
C VAL A 128 -12.25 8.30 -10.16
N TRP A 129 -13.31 8.03 -10.91
CA TRP A 129 -13.46 8.41 -12.32
C TRP A 129 -14.49 9.53 -12.48
N THR A 130 -14.23 10.45 -13.40
CA THR A 130 -15.19 11.45 -13.83
C THR A 130 -16.11 10.93 -14.93
N ASP A 131 -17.20 11.65 -15.24
CA ASP A 131 -18.21 11.24 -16.24
C ASP A 131 -17.66 11.14 -17.67
N ASN A 132 -16.63 11.92 -17.99
CA ASN A 132 -16.01 11.89 -19.31
C ASN A 132 -14.59 12.49 -19.27
N VAL A 133 -13.83 12.29 -20.34
CA VAL A 133 -12.42 12.70 -20.47
C VAL A 133 -12.17 14.22 -20.41
N TRP A 134 -13.21 15.04 -20.59
CA TRP A 134 -13.11 16.50 -20.55
C TRP A 134 -13.39 17.09 -19.16
N VAL A 135 -13.96 16.30 -18.26
CA VAL A 135 -14.19 16.72 -16.87
C VAL A 135 -12.91 16.55 -16.08
N GLN A 136 -12.39 17.68 -15.62
CA GLN A 136 -11.22 17.73 -14.73
C GLN A 136 -11.63 18.36 -13.41
N PRO A 137 -11.58 17.62 -12.30
CA PRO A 137 -11.84 18.15 -10.97
C PRO A 137 -10.87 19.28 -10.63
N GLU A 138 -11.38 20.38 -10.09
CA GLU A 138 -10.55 21.50 -9.67
C GLU A 138 -9.59 21.08 -8.54
N GLY A 139 -8.31 21.43 -8.67
CA GLY A 139 -7.28 21.13 -7.66
C GLY A 139 -6.71 19.72 -7.70
N TYR A 140 -7.17 18.87 -8.63
CA TYR A 140 -6.68 17.48 -8.74
C TYR A 140 -6.09 17.19 -10.12
N GLY A 141 -4.99 16.41 -10.13
CA GLY A 141 -4.46 15.82 -11.36
C GLY A 141 -5.36 14.69 -11.86
N THR A 142 -5.29 14.38 -13.15
CA THR A 142 -6.04 13.29 -13.76
C THR A 142 -5.21 12.52 -14.77
N ILE A 143 -5.44 11.19 -14.84
CA ILE A 143 -5.02 10.31 -15.93
C ILE A 143 -6.17 10.26 -16.93
N ARG A 144 -5.88 10.49 -18.22
CA ARG A 144 -6.88 10.47 -19.29
C ARG A 144 -6.28 10.04 -20.63
N GLY A 145 -7.11 9.52 -21.52
CA GLY A 145 -6.71 9.12 -22.85
C GLY A 145 -5.92 7.82 -22.95
N ILE A 146 -5.85 7.04 -21.89
CA ILE A 146 -5.19 5.73 -21.84
C ILE A 146 -6.16 4.57 -21.56
N SER A 147 -7.45 4.86 -21.35
CA SER A 147 -8.49 3.88 -21.02
C SER A 147 -9.50 3.74 -22.14
N ASP A 148 -10.11 2.56 -22.22
CA ASP A 148 -11.23 2.31 -23.16
C ASP A 148 -12.54 2.94 -22.66
N ARG A 149 -12.65 3.23 -21.36
CA ARG A 149 -13.82 3.92 -20.79
C ARG A 149 -13.74 5.43 -21.00
N ASN A 150 -14.91 6.05 -21.18
CA ASN A 150 -15.02 7.50 -21.24
C ASN A 150 -14.96 8.09 -19.84
N GLY A 151 -13.79 8.58 -19.42
CA GLY A 151 -13.58 9.16 -18.10
C GLY A 151 -12.17 9.65 -17.91
N SER A 152 -11.95 10.52 -16.92
CA SER A 152 -10.65 10.86 -16.39
C SER A 152 -10.52 10.27 -14.99
N CYS A 153 -9.45 9.55 -14.70
CA CYS A 153 -9.20 9.03 -13.37
C CYS A 153 -8.43 10.07 -12.54
N MET A 154 -8.89 10.36 -11.34
CA MET A 154 -8.13 11.21 -10.40
C MET A 154 -6.83 10.53 -9.99
N VAL A 155 -5.78 11.33 -9.77
CA VAL A 155 -4.53 10.87 -9.16
C VAL A 155 -4.37 11.45 -7.77
N ASN A 156 -3.62 10.74 -6.93
CA ASN A 156 -3.32 11.21 -5.58
C ASN A 156 -2.07 12.11 -5.57
N PHE A 157 -0.89 11.57 -5.91
CA PHE A 157 0.35 12.34 -5.96
C PHE A 157 0.92 12.45 -7.37
N PHE A 158 1.34 11.33 -7.96
CA PHE A 158 1.96 11.30 -9.28
C PHE A 158 1.00 10.80 -10.36
N SER A 159 1.31 11.11 -11.61
CA SER A 159 0.49 10.70 -12.76
C SER A 159 0.32 9.18 -12.93
N HIS A 160 1.12 8.38 -12.24
CA HIS A 160 1.05 6.92 -12.23
C HIS A 160 0.40 6.35 -10.95
N GLN A 161 -0.28 7.20 -10.16
CA GLN A 161 -0.90 6.84 -8.87
C GLN A 161 -2.40 7.16 -8.88
N PRO A 162 -3.24 6.36 -9.56
CA PRO A 162 -4.67 6.55 -9.61
C PRO A 162 -5.29 6.43 -8.22
N ALA A 163 -6.16 7.39 -7.87
CA ALA A 163 -6.77 7.49 -6.56
C ALA A 163 -7.85 6.43 -6.35
N LEU A 164 -7.74 5.66 -5.26
CA LEU A 164 -8.75 4.70 -4.83
C LEU A 164 -10.02 5.41 -4.37
N ASN A 165 -11.18 4.82 -4.65
CA ASN A 165 -12.49 5.38 -4.37
C ASN A 165 -13.04 4.88 -3.04
N TYR A 166 -13.04 5.75 -2.03
CA TYR A 166 -13.72 5.53 -0.74
C TYR A 166 -15.02 6.32 -0.61
N GLY A 167 -15.44 6.98 -1.70
CA GLY A 167 -16.65 7.80 -1.75
C GLY A 167 -16.49 9.20 -1.17
N PHE A 168 -17.54 9.99 -1.34
CA PHE A 168 -17.62 11.38 -0.90
C PHE A 168 -18.69 11.51 0.18
N TYR A 169 -18.37 12.22 1.26
CA TYR A 169 -19.33 12.46 2.35
C TYR A 169 -20.53 13.28 1.90
N LYS A 170 -20.29 14.27 1.03
CA LYS A 170 -21.32 15.12 0.41
C LYS A 170 -21.06 15.22 -1.08
N PRO A 171 -21.54 14.24 -1.89
CA PRO A 171 -21.43 14.32 -3.33
C PRO A 171 -22.15 15.57 -3.87
N ASP A 172 -21.47 16.35 -4.71
CA ASP A 172 -22.02 17.53 -5.38
C ASP A 172 -21.85 17.47 -6.91
N LYS A 173 -21.22 16.43 -7.41
CA LYS A 173 -21.02 16.14 -8.84
C LYS A 173 -21.58 14.75 -9.17
N SER A 174 -22.02 14.58 -10.41
CA SER A 174 -22.60 13.31 -10.93
C SER A 174 -21.69 12.11 -10.80
N TRP A 175 -20.37 12.31 -10.93
CA TRP A 175 -19.37 11.26 -10.85
C TRP A 175 -18.92 10.92 -9.41
N GLN A 176 -19.32 11.71 -8.43
CA GLN A 176 -18.98 11.47 -7.04
C GLN A 176 -19.94 10.44 -6.44
N GLN A 177 -19.41 9.33 -6.00
CA GLN A 177 -20.19 8.31 -5.31
C GLN A 177 -20.24 8.59 -3.81
N PRO A 178 -21.38 8.40 -3.13
CA PRO A 178 -21.44 8.50 -1.67
C PRO A 178 -20.64 7.37 -1.00
N VAL A 179 -20.22 7.57 0.24
CA VAL A 179 -19.40 6.60 1.01
C VAL A 179 -20.06 5.24 1.21
N ASP A 180 -21.38 5.16 1.10
CA ASP A 180 -22.17 3.93 1.24
C ASP A 180 -22.50 3.24 -0.10
N ALA A 181 -22.03 3.79 -1.22
CA ALA A 181 -22.15 3.14 -2.52
C ALA A 181 -21.34 1.84 -2.59
N GLU A 182 -21.69 0.97 -3.54
CA GLU A 182 -21.09 -0.37 -3.68
C GLU A 182 -19.58 -0.29 -3.94
N GLY A 183 -19.13 0.55 -4.87
CA GLY A 183 -17.71 0.71 -5.22
C GLY A 183 -16.84 1.14 -4.03
N PRO A 184 -17.15 2.26 -3.34
CA PRO A 184 -16.46 2.70 -2.13
C PRO A 184 -16.43 1.63 -1.03
N ARG A 185 -17.54 0.95 -0.78
CA ARG A 185 -17.60 -0.16 0.21
C ARG A 185 -16.75 -1.34 -0.19
N ALA A 186 -16.72 -1.71 -1.48
CA ALA A 186 -15.87 -2.78 -1.98
C ALA A 186 -14.39 -2.42 -1.83
N THR A 187 -14.01 -1.16 -2.07
CA THR A 187 -12.65 -0.65 -1.85
C THR A 187 -12.25 -0.77 -0.37
N LEU A 188 -13.10 -0.27 0.54
CA LEU A 188 -12.83 -0.35 1.98
C LEU A 188 -12.72 -1.80 2.47
N LYS A 189 -13.63 -2.68 2.00
CA LYS A 189 -13.60 -4.11 2.35
C LYS A 189 -12.30 -4.77 1.91
N GLU A 190 -11.83 -4.43 0.72
CA GLU A 190 -10.58 -5.01 0.21
C GLU A 190 -9.36 -4.51 0.98
N LEU A 191 -9.34 -3.23 1.38
CA LEU A 191 -8.30 -2.73 2.27
C LEU A 191 -8.27 -3.52 3.59
N MET A 192 -9.43 -3.83 4.17
CA MET A 192 -9.53 -4.66 5.37
C MET A 192 -9.04 -6.10 5.13
N ASN A 193 -9.29 -6.67 3.94
CA ASN A 193 -8.78 -7.99 3.57
C ASN A 193 -7.25 -7.99 3.50
N ILE A 194 -6.65 -6.97 2.88
CA ILE A 194 -5.19 -6.78 2.81
C ILE A 194 -4.60 -6.72 4.23
N MET A 195 -5.17 -5.88 5.09
CA MET A 195 -4.72 -5.78 6.48
C MET A 195 -4.82 -7.13 7.21
N SER A 196 -5.95 -7.82 7.05
CA SER A 196 -6.17 -9.13 7.66
C SER A 196 -5.17 -10.17 7.17
N PHE A 197 -4.85 -10.18 5.88
CA PHE A 197 -3.87 -11.08 5.30
C PHE A 197 -2.50 -10.95 5.95
N TRP A 198 -1.97 -9.73 6.05
CA TRP A 198 -0.65 -9.50 6.62
C TRP A 198 -0.60 -9.66 8.14
N LEU A 199 -1.68 -9.32 8.86
CA LEU A 199 -1.80 -9.62 10.30
C LEU A 199 -1.79 -11.14 10.55
N LEU A 200 -2.48 -11.92 9.73
CA LEU A 200 -2.44 -13.40 9.79
C LEU A 200 -1.07 -13.97 9.42
N MET A 201 -0.33 -13.28 8.56
CA MET A 201 1.07 -13.64 8.24
C MET A 201 2.02 -13.32 9.39
N GLY A 202 1.66 -12.41 10.31
CA GLY A 202 2.38 -12.15 11.54
C GLY A 202 2.91 -10.73 11.74
N CYS A 203 2.55 -9.73 10.92
CA CYS A 203 2.88 -8.35 11.27
C CYS A 203 2.03 -7.87 12.45
N ASP A 204 2.52 -6.88 13.21
CA ASP A 204 1.84 -6.35 14.40
C ASP A 204 0.87 -5.21 14.09
N GLY A 205 0.88 -4.69 12.86
CA GLY A 205 0.03 -3.60 12.42
C GLY A 205 0.60 -2.84 11.23
N PHE A 206 0.10 -1.61 11.05
CA PHE A 206 0.44 -0.79 9.90
C PHE A 206 0.74 0.65 10.30
N ARG A 207 1.70 1.24 9.59
CA ARG A 207 1.76 2.68 9.41
C ARG A 207 0.93 2.99 8.17
N VAL A 208 -0.11 3.76 8.32
CA VAL A 208 -1.02 4.11 7.24
C VAL A 208 -0.53 5.39 6.58
N ASP A 209 -0.18 5.28 5.30
CA ASP A 209 0.18 6.42 4.47
C ASP A 209 -1.06 7.21 4.04
N MET A 210 -0.88 8.48 3.67
CA MET A 210 -2.00 9.32 3.21
C MET A 210 -2.38 9.06 1.76
#